data_1371556cac66f6ef4b39510775a12823
#
_entry.id   1371556cac66f6ef4b39510775a12823
#
_cell.length_a   1.000
_cell.length_b   1.000
_cell.length_c   1.000
_cell.angle_alpha   90.00
_cell.angle_beta   90.00
_cell.angle_gamma   90.00
#
_symmetry.space_group_name_H-M   'P 1'
#
loop_
_entity.id
_entity.type
_entity.pdbx_description
1 polymer ?
#
loop_
_entity_poly.entity_id
_entity_poly.type
_entity_poly.pdbx_seq_one_letter_code
_entity_poly.pdbx_strand_id
1 'polypeptide(L)'
;MNRIGRAKNVIVSLLLTVLCCDISFGATYKINPIIAGAQEEFETIANSLKPGDELVLYGGTYSQTARRAVTVKGTAEAPIIIRAVEDQEPMLTHPQQVAARYNNIEFVDCVYLIIRGIYFKGGSSGVRFIRGNHVTFEDCQISNTLNNALTMNSGNCDAFIIRGNHIHHTGLLRNGSTEGEGMYIGCHDGSCITTNTLIEGNYIHHTRGISSGGNDGIEIKFGSYGNIVRDNVIHDTNIGTKYPGIFVYGGGKGVNIVEGNAIWNAGEGIQVVSDAIIRNNIIFNCSETGITAAPHAAVPYVRNVKIVNNTIVDNPRGVFFRWEKADGMIFANNAVYCPGSTAIDAAGISNSRFSANYVAGRLIGATIDGATFCDGGTIDAAFSNPSEHNYWPKPGSVLIDNADPDFAPEMDFNHTKRKPPLDVGAYELESNTTNPGWLIKEGLKRKQ
;
A
#
# COMPACT_ATOMS: atom_id res chain seq x y z
N MET A 1 26.81 49.50 73.31
CA MET A 1 27.08 50.23 72.08
C MET A 1 26.60 49.34 70.90
N ASN A 2 25.40 49.64 70.45
CA ASN A 2 24.72 48.88 69.37
C ASN A 2 25.11 49.45 68.00
N ARG A 3 25.53 48.58 67.07
CA ARG A 3 25.54 48.92 65.65
C ARG A 3 24.54 48.05 64.96
N ILE A 4 23.50 48.72 64.48
CA ILE A 4 22.45 48.15 63.64
C ILE A 4 22.96 48.11 62.16
N GLY A 5 23.11 46.93 61.65
CA GLY A 5 23.42 46.72 60.22
C GLY A 5 22.13 46.80 59.38
N ARG A 6 22.09 47.73 58.44
CA ARG A 6 20.99 47.83 57.43
C ARG A 6 21.18 46.77 56.36
N ALA A 7 20.19 45.89 56.24
CA ALA A 7 20.05 45.00 55.09
C ALA A 7 19.54 45.80 53.84
N LYS A 8 20.26 45.73 52.71
CA LYS A 8 19.81 46.27 51.46
C LYS A 8 19.00 45.19 50.72
N ASN A 9 17.72 45.45 50.59
CA ASN A 9 16.88 44.64 49.69
C ASN A 9 17.25 44.95 48.25
N VAL A 10 17.78 43.94 47.53
CA VAL A 10 17.94 43.97 46.09
C VAL A 10 16.69 43.33 45.48
N ILE A 11 15.82 44.15 44.87
CA ILE A 11 14.69 43.68 44.08
C ILE A 11 15.26 43.29 42.72
N VAL A 12 15.35 41.98 42.44
CA VAL A 12 15.61 41.46 41.08
C VAL A 12 14.27 41.44 40.34
N SER A 13 14.10 42.42 39.46
CA SER A 13 12.96 42.44 38.53
C SER A 13 13.20 41.41 37.42
N LEU A 14 12.50 40.26 37.47
CA LEU A 14 12.51 39.25 36.41
C LEU A 14 11.60 39.76 35.30
N LEU A 15 12.17 40.28 34.21
CA LEU A 15 11.42 40.53 32.97
C LEU A 15 11.08 39.18 32.33
N LEU A 16 9.84 38.75 32.49
CA LEU A 16 9.26 37.65 31.70
C LEU A 16 8.99 38.18 30.29
N THR A 17 9.90 37.91 29.36
CA THR A 17 9.63 38.11 27.95
C THR A 17 8.67 36.99 27.54
N VAL A 18 7.38 37.27 27.46
CA VAL A 18 6.40 36.41 26.83
C VAL A 18 6.70 36.48 25.32
N LEU A 19 7.37 35.45 24.77
CA LEU A 19 7.34 35.23 23.35
C LEU A 19 5.89 34.89 22.99
N CYS A 20 5.14 35.87 22.49
CA CYS A 20 3.95 35.63 21.73
C CYS A 20 4.41 34.92 20.45
N CYS A 21 4.34 33.59 20.41
CA CYS A 21 4.25 32.90 19.13
C CYS A 21 2.94 33.37 18.51
N ASP A 22 3.02 34.28 17.55
CA ASP A 22 1.91 34.56 16.65
C ASP A 22 1.59 33.23 15.97
N ILE A 23 0.53 32.57 16.39
CA ILE A 23 -0.08 31.46 15.65
C ILE A 23 -0.69 32.12 14.40
N SER A 24 0.12 32.25 13.38
CA SER A 24 -0.35 32.67 12.06
C SER A 24 -1.24 31.56 11.54
N PHE A 25 -2.55 31.72 11.64
CA PHE A 25 -3.48 30.91 10.88
C PHE A 25 -3.21 31.19 9.41
N GLY A 26 -2.90 30.13 8.63
CA GLY A 26 -2.69 30.25 7.19
C GLY A 26 -3.95 30.79 6.48
N ALA A 27 -3.77 31.34 5.31
CA ALA A 27 -4.86 31.83 4.49
C ALA A 27 -5.66 30.67 3.87
N THR A 28 -6.98 30.84 3.75
CA THR A 28 -7.84 29.90 3.04
C THR A 28 -8.28 30.50 1.72
N TYR A 29 -7.90 29.86 0.63
CA TYR A 29 -8.30 30.19 -0.74
C TYR A 29 -9.40 29.24 -1.20
N LYS A 30 -10.38 29.73 -1.96
CA LYS A 30 -11.50 28.91 -2.45
C LYS A 30 -11.68 29.11 -3.96
N ILE A 31 -11.74 28.00 -4.70
CA ILE A 31 -11.95 28.01 -6.15
C ILE A 31 -13.24 27.28 -6.50
N ASN A 32 -14.08 27.92 -7.32
CA ASN A 32 -15.30 27.34 -7.86
C ASN A 32 -15.15 27.16 -9.38
N PRO A 33 -15.31 25.95 -9.94
CA PRO A 33 -15.10 25.68 -11.36
C PRO A 33 -16.15 26.31 -12.28
N ILE A 34 -17.27 26.82 -11.75
CA ILE A 34 -18.31 27.51 -12.52
C ILE A 34 -17.85 28.93 -12.91
N ILE A 35 -16.85 29.48 -12.20
CA ILE A 35 -16.31 30.81 -12.51
C ILE A 35 -15.32 30.67 -13.68
N ALA A 36 -15.46 31.50 -14.69
CA ALA A 36 -14.55 31.53 -15.83
C ALA A 36 -13.11 31.79 -15.37
N GLY A 37 -12.16 31.00 -15.86
CA GLY A 37 -10.74 31.09 -15.45
C GLY A 37 -10.35 30.28 -14.23
N ALA A 38 -11.28 29.57 -13.55
CA ALA A 38 -10.98 28.80 -12.35
C ALA A 38 -9.90 27.72 -12.53
N GLN A 39 -9.74 27.18 -13.73
CA GLN A 39 -8.68 26.18 -14.03
C GLN A 39 -7.29 26.80 -14.06
N GLU A 40 -7.17 28.03 -14.58
CA GLU A 40 -5.92 28.80 -14.59
C GLU A 40 -5.60 29.32 -13.20
N GLU A 41 -6.63 29.68 -12.43
CA GLU A 41 -6.48 30.10 -11.03
C GLU A 41 -5.97 28.99 -10.14
N PHE A 42 -6.40 27.74 -10.35
CA PHE A 42 -5.99 26.60 -9.53
C PHE A 42 -4.46 26.52 -9.43
N GLU A 43 -3.75 26.48 -10.55
CA GLU A 43 -2.29 26.29 -10.58
C GLU A 43 -1.55 27.52 -10.01
N THR A 44 -2.05 28.70 -10.32
CA THR A 44 -1.53 29.98 -9.82
C THR A 44 -1.64 30.06 -8.29
N ILE A 45 -2.83 29.77 -7.74
CA ILE A 45 -3.06 29.81 -6.31
C ILE A 45 -2.30 28.67 -5.63
N ALA A 46 -2.38 27.43 -6.15
CA ALA A 46 -1.70 26.30 -5.57
C ALA A 46 -0.20 26.56 -5.42
N ASN A 47 0.47 27.13 -6.43
CA ASN A 47 1.89 27.45 -6.38
C ASN A 47 2.23 28.68 -5.52
N SER A 48 1.26 29.48 -5.10
CA SER A 48 1.47 30.65 -4.23
C SER A 48 1.34 30.35 -2.73
N LEU A 49 0.82 29.15 -2.38
CA LEU A 49 0.55 28.73 -1.00
C LEU A 49 1.81 28.74 -0.15
N LYS A 50 1.68 29.22 1.07
CA LYS A 50 2.71 29.27 2.11
C LYS A 50 2.42 28.27 3.21
N PRO A 51 3.37 27.95 4.08
CA PRO A 51 3.12 27.08 5.22
C PRO A 51 1.87 27.51 6.02
N GLY A 52 0.97 26.54 6.22
CA GLY A 52 -0.32 26.73 6.90
C GLY A 52 -1.48 27.14 6.01
N ASP A 53 -1.23 27.51 4.75
CA ASP A 53 -2.30 27.90 3.83
C ASP A 53 -3.11 26.67 3.37
N GLU A 54 -4.38 26.95 3.03
CA GLU A 54 -5.32 25.97 2.52
C GLU A 54 -5.94 26.42 1.20
N LEU A 55 -5.97 25.51 0.21
CA LEU A 55 -6.73 25.66 -1.03
C LEU A 55 -7.93 24.71 -1.04
N VAL A 56 -9.12 25.24 -1.11
CA VAL A 56 -10.39 24.51 -1.07
C VAL A 56 -11.07 24.55 -2.43
N LEU A 57 -11.33 23.38 -2.99
CA LEU A 57 -11.95 23.20 -4.30
C LEU A 57 -13.43 22.85 -4.14
N TYR A 58 -14.31 23.63 -4.76
CA TYR A 58 -15.72 23.27 -4.88
C TYR A 58 -15.90 22.15 -5.91
N GLY A 59 -16.97 21.35 -5.75
CA GLY A 59 -17.33 20.29 -6.68
C GLY A 59 -17.52 20.78 -8.11
N GLY A 60 -17.24 19.90 -9.07
CA GLY A 60 -17.35 20.17 -10.50
C GLY A 60 -16.06 19.93 -11.26
N THR A 61 -16.02 20.27 -12.55
CA THR A 61 -14.93 19.88 -13.45
C THR A 61 -13.92 21.01 -13.66
N TYR A 62 -12.66 20.72 -13.35
CA TYR A 62 -11.50 21.56 -13.64
C TYR A 62 -10.73 20.96 -14.83
N SER A 63 -10.98 21.47 -16.03
CA SER A 63 -10.37 21.00 -17.28
C SER A 63 -9.26 21.94 -17.73
N GLN A 64 -8.10 21.39 -18.10
CA GLN A 64 -6.94 22.16 -18.55
C GLN A 64 -6.29 21.51 -19.77
N THR A 65 -5.82 22.32 -20.73
CA THR A 65 -5.17 21.84 -21.96
C THR A 65 -3.64 21.84 -21.88
N ALA A 66 -3.07 22.45 -20.83
CA ALA A 66 -1.64 22.50 -20.58
C ALA A 66 -1.22 21.52 -19.47
N ARG A 67 0.10 21.31 -19.33
CA ARG A 67 0.67 20.60 -18.19
C ARG A 67 0.27 21.28 -16.88
N ARG A 68 -0.14 20.51 -15.89
CA ARG A 68 -0.47 20.99 -14.54
C ARG A 68 0.61 20.55 -13.57
N ALA A 69 1.29 21.50 -12.92
CA ALA A 69 2.36 21.20 -11.95
C ALA A 69 2.24 22.11 -10.71
N VAL A 70 2.37 21.50 -9.54
CA VAL A 70 2.34 22.18 -8.24
C VAL A 70 3.66 21.97 -7.52
N THR A 71 4.26 23.06 -7.01
CA THR A 71 5.48 23.04 -6.20
C THR A 71 5.25 23.88 -4.95
N VAL A 72 5.15 23.23 -3.78
CA VAL A 72 4.89 23.92 -2.51
C VAL A 72 5.69 23.30 -1.37
N LYS A 73 5.99 24.11 -0.36
CA LYS A 73 6.75 23.68 0.81
C LYS A 73 6.09 24.17 2.09
N GLY A 74 5.36 23.27 2.76
CA GLY A 74 4.89 23.44 4.13
C GLY A 74 5.98 23.14 5.15
N THR A 75 5.60 23.09 6.43
CA THR A 75 6.40 22.59 7.56
C THR A 75 5.60 21.56 8.36
N ALA A 76 6.26 20.87 9.28
CA ALA A 76 5.58 19.89 10.13
C ALA A 76 4.49 20.53 10.98
N GLU A 77 4.72 21.76 11.47
CA GLU A 77 3.80 22.50 12.31
C GLU A 77 2.72 23.23 11.49
N ALA A 78 2.99 23.49 10.22
CA ALA A 78 2.13 24.25 9.32
C ALA A 78 2.13 23.62 7.91
N PRO A 79 1.54 22.42 7.73
CA PRO A 79 1.43 21.79 6.41
C PRO A 79 0.54 22.64 5.48
N ILE A 80 0.79 22.54 4.19
CA ILE A 80 -0.09 23.11 3.17
C ILE A 80 -1.18 22.10 2.85
N ILE A 81 -2.42 22.56 2.66
CA ILE A 81 -3.56 21.68 2.40
C ILE A 81 -4.21 22.06 1.07
N ILE A 82 -4.42 21.08 0.20
CA ILE A 82 -5.24 21.20 -1.02
C ILE A 82 -6.35 20.15 -0.90
N ARG A 83 -7.59 20.60 -0.77
CA ARG A 83 -8.71 19.67 -0.53
C ARG A 83 -10.02 20.05 -1.20
N ALA A 84 -10.90 19.08 -1.30
CA ALA A 84 -12.30 19.31 -1.63
C ALA A 84 -13.06 20.07 -0.53
N VAL A 85 -14.13 20.74 -0.88
CA VAL A 85 -15.21 21.09 0.04
C VAL A 85 -15.83 19.76 0.52
N GLU A 86 -16.19 19.68 1.78
CA GLU A 86 -16.85 18.50 2.36
C GLU A 86 -18.09 18.10 1.54
N ASP A 87 -18.28 16.82 1.31
CA ASP A 87 -19.36 16.23 0.50
C ASP A 87 -19.43 16.72 -0.95
N GLN A 88 -18.34 17.28 -1.48
CA GLN A 88 -18.25 17.69 -2.89
C GLN A 88 -17.10 16.96 -3.59
N GLU A 89 -17.25 16.79 -4.91
CA GLU A 89 -16.29 16.08 -5.74
C GLU A 89 -15.69 17.02 -6.81
N PRO A 90 -14.59 17.71 -6.53
CA PRO A 90 -13.83 18.42 -7.54
C PRO A 90 -13.08 17.42 -8.43
N MET A 91 -13.34 17.48 -9.74
CA MET A 91 -12.72 16.57 -10.72
C MET A 91 -11.72 17.33 -11.58
N LEU A 92 -10.43 16.99 -11.42
CA LEU A 92 -9.36 17.47 -12.29
C LEU A 92 -9.24 16.56 -13.51
N THR A 93 -9.23 17.14 -14.71
CA THR A 93 -9.14 16.36 -15.96
C THR A 93 -8.41 17.12 -17.07
N HIS A 94 -8.05 16.39 -18.13
CA HIS A 94 -7.64 16.95 -19.41
C HIS A 94 -8.68 16.59 -20.49
N PRO A 95 -8.90 17.43 -21.50
CA PRO A 95 -9.64 17.05 -22.69
C PRO A 95 -8.98 15.84 -23.37
N GLN A 96 -9.77 14.97 -23.99
CA GLN A 96 -9.30 13.72 -24.60
C GLN A 96 -8.11 13.90 -25.55
N GLN A 97 -8.10 14.97 -26.35
CA GLN A 97 -7.04 15.25 -27.33
C GLN A 97 -5.68 15.59 -26.73
N VAL A 98 -5.61 15.94 -25.44
CA VAL A 98 -4.35 16.25 -24.75
C VAL A 98 -4.03 15.26 -23.63
N ALA A 99 -4.95 14.38 -23.26
CA ALA A 99 -4.79 13.43 -22.17
C ALA A 99 -3.56 12.50 -22.33
N ALA A 100 -3.22 12.12 -23.56
CA ALA A 100 -2.03 11.29 -23.83
C ALA A 100 -0.70 12.03 -23.70
N ARG A 101 -0.73 13.37 -23.71
CA ARG A 101 0.46 14.22 -23.71
C ARG A 101 0.95 14.58 -22.32
N TYR A 102 0.04 14.71 -21.36
CA TYR A 102 0.34 15.18 -20.01
C TYR A 102 -0.22 14.23 -18.96
N ASN A 103 0.45 14.11 -17.84
CA ASN A 103 -0.13 13.56 -16.62
C ASN A 103 -1.30 14.45 -16.18
N ASN A 104 -2.27 13.89 -15.46
CA ASN A 104 -3.37 14.72 -14.98
C ASN A 104 -2.85 15.88 -14.11
N ILE A 105 -1.96 15.54 -13.15
CA ILE A 105 -1.23 16.52 -12.33
C ILE A 105 0.15 16.00 -11.93
N GLU A 106 1.09 16.90 -11.73
CA GLU A 106 2.41 16.63 -11.17
C GLU A 106 2.64 17.45 -9.90
N PHE A 107 3.07 16.82 -8.83
CA PHE A 107 3.53 17.44 -7.60
C PHE A 107 5.05 17.35 -7.54
N VAL A 108 5.73 18.49 -7.66
CA VAL A 108 7.18 18.56 -7.85
C VAL A 108 7.83 19.21 -6.64
N ASP A 109 8.80 18.55 -6.02
CA ASP A 109 9.55 19.04 -4.86
C ASP A 109 8.65 19.49 -3.69
N CYS A 110 7.48 18.85 -3.55
CA CYS A 110 6.53 19.17 -2.49
C CYS A 110 6.98 18.63 -1.13
N VAL A 111 6.80 19.43 -0.09
CA VAL A 111 7.19 19.09 1.28
C VAL A 111 6.06 19.49 2.23
N TYR A 112 5.66 18.58 3.14
CA TYR A 112 4.54 18.76 4.08
C TYR A 112 3.28 19.29 3.39
N LEU A 113 2.81 18.54 2.39
CA LEU A 113 1.61 18.82 1.61
C LEU A 113 0.56 17.73 1.91
N ILE A 114 -0.68 18.16 2.15
CA ILE A 114 -1.84 17.26 2.29
C ILE A 114 -2.78 17.50 1.10
N ILE A 115 -3.10 16.42 0.36
CA ILE A 115 -4.06 16.43 -0.75
C ILE A 115 -5.20 15.50 -0.37
N ARG A 116 -6.44 16.02 -0.36
CA ARG A 116 -7.60 15.26 0.14
C ARG A 116 -8.86 15.45 -0.68
N GLY A 117 -9.57 14.34 -0.95
CA GLY A 117 -10.94 14.34 -1.46
C GLY A 117 -11.09 14.78 -2.92
N ILE A 118 -10.03 14.68 -3.73
CA ILE A 118 -10.02 15.16 -5.12
C ILE A 118 -10.08 13.98 -6.08
N TYR A 119 -10.88 14.11 -7.15
CA TYR A 119 -10.95 13.16 -8.23
C TYR A 119 -10.05 13.55 -9.41
N PHE A 120 -9.07 12.73 -9.72
CA PHE A 120 -8.15 12.86 -10.85
C PHE A 120 -8.57 11.90 -11.96
N LYS A 121 -9.19 12.41 -13.02
CA LYS A 121 -9.72 11.59 -14.12
C LYS A 121 -8.91 11.74 -15.39
N GLY A 122 -8.35 10.62 -15.89
CA GLY A 122 -7.58 10.61 -17.14
C GLY A 122 -6.16 11.14 -16.97
N GLY A 123 -5.59 11.56 -18.10
CA GLY A 123 -4.17 11.89 -18.23
C GLY A 123 -3.33 10.71 -18.73
N SER A 124 -2.10 10.96 -19.13
CA SER A 124 -1.14 9.90 -19.44
C SER A 124 -0.94 9.02 -18.21
N SER A 125 -0.44 9.58 -17.12
CA SER A 125 -0.66 9.06 -15.78
C SER A 125 -1.65 9.96 -15.03
N GLY A 126 -2.24 9.45 -13.96
CA GLY A 126 -3.10 10.24 -13.08
C GLY A 126 -2.27 11.26 -12.30
N VAL A 127 -1.79 10.87 -11.14
CA VAL A 127 -0.97 11.72 -10.25
C VAL A 127 0.48 11.30 -10.31
N ARG A 128 1.39 12.25 -10.48
CA ARG A 128 2.83 12.01 -10.43
C ARG A 128 3.50 12.84 -9.35
N PHE A 129 4.19 12.18 -8.44
CA PHE A 129 5.06 12.82 -7.45
C PHE A 129 6.52 12.78 -7.93
N ILE A 130 7.18 13.93 -7.91
CA ILE A 130 8.57 14.11 -8.36
C ILE A 130 9.35 14.71 -7.20
N ARG A 131 10.22 13.94 -6.55
CA ARG A 131 11.04 14.40 -5.42
C ARG A 131 10.20 15.04 -4.29
N GLY A 132 9.38 14.27 -3.63
CA GLY A 132 8.54 14.74 -2.52
C GLY A 132 9.02 14.23 -1.15
N ASN A 133 8.59 14.91 -0.09
CA ASN A 133 8.88 14.52 1.28
C ASN A 133 7.72 14.91 2.21
N HIS A 134 7.28 13.99 3.10
CA HIS A 134 6.17 14.20 4.03
C HIS A 134 4.88 14.68 3.33
N VAL A 135 4.49 13.99 2.26
CA VAL A 135 3.25 14.29 1.54
C VAL A 135 2.18 13.28 1.94
N THR A 136 0.98 13.78 2.26
CA THR A 136 -0.21 12.94 2.48
C THR A 136 -1.14 13.06 1.27
N PHE A 137 -1.50 11.93 0.68
CA PHE A 137 -2.46 11.80 -0.41
C PHE A 137 -3.58 10.87 0.04
N GLU A 138 -4.74 11.44 0.35
CA GLU A 138 -5.80 10.70 1.04
C GLU A 138 -7.20 10.98 0.51
N ASP A 139 -8.06 9.95 0.62
CA ASP A 139 -9.48 10.01 0.26
C ASP A 139 -9.72 10.54 -1.17
N CYS A 140 -8.74 10.35 -2.05
CA CYS A 140 -8.79 10.77 -3.45
C CYS A 140 -9.24 9.62 -4.35
N GLN A 141 -9.71 9.98 -5.55
CA GLN A 141 -9.98 9.02 -6.61
C GLN A 141 -9.05 9.26 -7.80
N ILE A 142 -8.54 8.18 -8.40
CA ILE A 142 -7.78 8.24 -9.66
C ILE A 142 -8.37 7.21 -10.61
N SER A 143 -8.81 7.64 -11.80
CA SER A 143 -9.33 6.68 -12.76
C SER A 143 -9.14 7.09 -14.21
N ASN A 144 -9.39 6.11 -15.10
CA ASN A 144 -9.40 6.29 -16.54
C ASN A 144 -8.08 6.85 -17.09
N THR A 145 -6.96 6.48 -16.49
CA THR A 145 -5.63 6.87 -16.94
C THR A 145 -5.20 6.06 -18.16
N LEU A 146 -4.42 6.66 -19.03
CA LEU A 146 -3.91 5.97 -20.22
C LEU A 146 -2.78 5.00 -19.88
N ASN A 147 -1.97 5.33 -18.87
CA ASN A 147 -0.94 4.51 -18.26
C ASN A 147 -1.26 4.32 -16.76
N ASN A 148 -0.26 4.45 -15.90
CA ASN A 148 -0.34 4.26 -14.44
C ASN A 148 -1.26 5.29 -13.76
N ALA A 149 -1.85 4.94 -12.62
CA ALA A 149 -2.64 5.92 -11.88
C ALA A 149 -1.75 6.84 -11.04
N LEU A 150 -0.94 6.30 -10.13
CA LEU A 150 -0.04 7.07 -9.28
C LEU A 150 1.41 6.67 -9.52
N THR A 151 2.30 7.63 -9.74
CA THR A 151 3.71 7.34 -10.00
C THR A 151 4.65 8.17 -9.12
N MET A 152 5.73 7.52 -8.64
CA MET A 152 6.82 8.12 -7.86
C MET A 152 8.18 7.74 -8.47
N ASN A 153 8.31 7.91 -9.79
CA ASN A 153 9.43 7.38 -10.59
C ASN A 153 10.30 8.46 -11.26
N SER A 154 10.43 9.62 -10.62
CA SER A 154 11.25 10.73 -11.15
C SER A 154 11.95 11.49 -10.03
N GLY A 155 12.83 10.80 -9.32
CA GLY A 155 13.57 11.29 -8.18
C GLY A 155 13.05 10.72 -6.86
N ASN A 156 13.87 10.83 -5.82
CA ASN A 156 13.58 10.20 -4.54
C ASN A 156 12.37 10.82 -3.83
N CYS A 157 11.55 9.95 -3.25
CA CYS A 157 10.43 10.33 -2.40
C CYS A 157 10.61 9.69 -1.01
N ASP A 158 10.22 10.40 0.04
CA ASP A 158 10.35 9.91 1.41
C ASP A 158 9.18 10.30 2.30
N ALA A 159 8.83 9.43 3.25
CA ALA A 159 7.83 9.68 4.28
C ALA A 159 6.44 10.10 3.74
N PHE A 160 5.96 9.43 2.70
CA PHE A 160 4.60 9.64 2.18
C PHE A 160 3.57 8.86 2.99
N ILE A 161 2.33 9.37 3.00
CA ILE A 161 1.13 8.66 3.44
C ILE A 161 0.16 8.65 2.27
N ILE A 162 -0.16 7.47 1.73
CA ILE A 162 -1.11 7.26 0.62
C ILE A 162 -2.22 6.38 1.16
N ARG A 163 -3.37 6.97 1.51
CA ARG A 163 -4.42 6.22 2.23
C ARG A 163 -5.83 6.55 1.78
N GLY A 164 -6.71 5.53 1.90
CA GLY A 164 -8.14 5.69 1.66
C GLY A 164 -8.51 6.05 0.22
N ASN A 165 -7.58 5.89 -0.73
CA ASN A 165 -7.81 6.28 -2.12
C ASN A 165 -8.52 5.17 -2.90
N HIS A 166 -9.33 5.57 -3.89
CA HIS A 166 -9.97 4.69 -4.85
C HIS A 166 -9.27 4.82 -6.21
N ILE A 167 -8.58 3.77 -6.65
CA ILE A 167 -7.79 3.75 -7.89
C ILE A 167 -8.32 2.67 -8.82
N HIS A 168 -8.71 3.04 -10.04
CA HIS A 168 -9.30 2.07 -10.95
C HIS A 168 -9.24 2.46 -12.43
N HIS A 169 -9.41 1.45 -13.31
CA HIS A 169 -9.45 1.62 -14.75
C HIS A 169 -8.22 2.35 -15.28
N THR A 170 -7.05 1.77 -15.04
CA THR A 170 -5.75 2.25 -15.52
C THR A 170 -5.35 1.57 -16.82
N GLY A 171 -4.28 2.02 -17.49
CA GLY A 171 -3.72 1.37 -18.66
C GLY A 171 -4.64 1.34 -19.86
N LEU A 172 -5.43 2.38 -20.11
CA LEU A 172 -6.42 2.43 -21.19
C LEU A 172 -5.81 2.69 -22.58
N LEU A 173 -4.56 3.13 -22.66
CA LEU A 173 -3.86 3.30 -23.93
C LEU A 173 -3.53 1.93 -24.52
N ARG A 174 -3.90 1.68 -25.78
CA ARG A 174 -3.80 0.37 -26.42
C ARG A 174 -2.75 0.28 -27.52
N ASN A 175 -1.84 1.23 -27.62
CA ASN A 175 -0.83 1.28 -28.67
C ASN A 175 0.57 1.39 -28.03
N GLY A 176 1.40 0.39 -28.25
CA GLY A 176 2.77 0.34 -27.75
C GLY A 176 2.90 -0.44 -26.43
N SER A 177 4.02 -0.28 -25.75
CA SER A 177 4.24 -0.80 -24.40
C SER A 177 3.65 0.19 -23.40
N THR A 178 2.48 -0.07 -22.91
CA THR A 178 1.86 0.75 -21.88
C THR A 178 1.80 -0.02 -20.58
N GLU A 179 2.34 0.60 -19.57
CA GLU A 179 2.19 0.22 -18.17
C GLU A 179 0.81 0.68 -17.71
N GLY A 180 0.24 0.00 -16.76
CA GLY A 180 -1.10 0.30 -16.27
C GLY A 180 -1.27 0.07 -14.78
N GLU A 181 -0.17 0.14 -14.03
CA GLU A 181 -0.16 -0.08 -12.59
C GLU A 181 -1.08 0.90 -11.86
N GLY A 182 -1.67 0.43 -10.77
CA GLY A 182 -2.37 1.30 -9.82
C GLY A 182 -1.37 2.27 -9.17
N MET A 183 -0.27 1.74 -8.63
CA MET A 183 0.81 2.55 -8.03
C MET A 183 2.19 2.04 -8.49
N TYR A 184 3.01 2.92 -9.05
CA TYR A 184 4.38 2.66 -9.48
C TYR A 184 5.35 3.45 -8.60
N ILE A 185 6.02 2.78 -7.66
CA ILE A 185 6.74 3.40 -6.53
C ILE A 185 8.26 3.18 -6.65
N GLY A 186 9.00 4.23 -6.98
CA GLY A 186 10.44 4.21 -7.27
C GLY A 186 10.76 4.00 -8.74
N CYS A 187 12.05 4.01 -9.11
CA CYS A 187 12.54 3.78 -10.46
C CYS A 187 12.88 2.30 -10.69
N HIS A 188 12.55 1.76 -11.86
CA HIS A 188 12.82 0.38 -12.21
C HIS A 188 14.31 -0.01 -12.09
N ASP A 189 15.20 0.90 -12.45
CA ASP A 189 16.64 0.71 -12.43
C ASP A 189 17.32 1.12 -11.10
N GLY A 190 16.51 1.52 -10.09
CA GLY A 190 17.00 2.01 -8.81
C GLY A 190 17.61 3.40 -8.84
N SER A 191 17.54 4.12 -9.96
CA SER A 191 18.04 5.50 -10.08
C SER A 191 17.29 6.49 -9.19
N CYS A 192 16.06 6.15 -8.80
CA CYS A 192 15.32 6.82 -7.75
C CYS A 192 14.62 5.81 -6.84
N ILE A 193 14.51 6.13 -5.57
CA ILE A 193 13.92 5.26 -4.56
C ILE A 193 12.83 5.98 -3.77
N THR A 194 11.89 5.21 -3.27
CA THR A 194 10.87 5.65 -2.32
C THR A 194 11.11 4.99 -0.98
N THR A 195 11.12 5.78 0.09
CA THR A 195 11.44 5.30 1.44
C THR A 195 10.39 5.72 2.45
N ASN A 196 10.26 4.94 3.54
CA ASN A 196 9.43 5.24 4.72
C ASN A 196 7.98 5.64 4.39
N THR A 197 7.43 5.10 3.31
CA THR A 197 6.09 5.43 2.82
C THR A 197 5.06 4.45 3.35
N LEU A 198 3.95 4.98 3.84
CA LEU A 198 2.78 4.21 4.26
C LEU A 198 1.73 4.22 3.14
N ILE A 199 1.36 3.03 2.64
CA ILE A 199 0.31 2.81 1.64
C ILE A 199 -0.77 1.98 2.32
N GLU A 200 -1.85 2.61 2.80
CA GLU A 200 -2.84 1.91 3.63
C GLU A 200 -4.29 2.15 3.23
N GLY A 201 -5.10 1.12 3.35
CA GLY A 201 -6.55 1.24 3.22
C GLY A 201 -7.00 1.75 1.86
N ASN A 202 -6.22 1.56 0.79
CA ASN A 202 -6.62 1.95 -0.55
C ASN A 202 -7.44 0.84 -1.20
N TYR A 203 -8.35 1.21 -2.10
CA TYR A 203 -9.13 0.32 -2.94
C TYR A 203 -8.64 0.44 -4.39
N ILE A 204 -8.05 -0.64 -4.92
CA ILE A 204 -7.38 -0.66 -6.22
C ILE A 204 -7.96 -1.79 -7.07
N HIS A 205 -8.47 -1.49 -8.26
CA HIS A 205 -9.03 -2.52 -9.13
C HIS A 205 -9.02 -2.14 -10.61
N HIS A 206 -9.22 -3.14 -11.48
CA HIS A 206 -9.25 -2.96 -12.92
C HIS A 206 -8.01 -2.23 -13.44
N THR A 207 -6.83 -2.62 -12.94
CA THR A 207 -5.56 -2.25 -13.54
C THR A 207 -5.36 -3.07 -14.80
N ARG A 208 -4.86 -2.44 -15.88
CA ARG A 208 -4.78 -3.09 -17.17
C ARG A 208 -3.43 -2.91 -17.81
N GLY A 209 -2.84 -4.02 -18.25
CA GLY A 209 -1.65 -4.03 -19.06
C GLY A 209 -1.92 -4.49 -20.49
N ILE A 210 -0.93 -4.35 -21.35
CA ILE A 210 -0.84 -4.97 -22.66
C ILE A 210 0.48 -5.72 -22.78
N SER A 211 0.61 -6.60 -23.76
CA SER A 211 1.58 -7.70 -23.91
C SER A 211 3.02 -7.49 -23.40
N SER A 212 3.48 -6.27 -23.18
CA SER A 212 4.82 -5.94 -22.68
C SER A 212 4.83 -4.96 -21.50
N GLY A 213 3.66 -4.47 -21.06
CA GLY A 213 3.52 -3.53 -19.97
C GLY A 213 2.91 -4.15 -18.72
N GLY A 214 3.35 -3.73 -17.53
CA GLY A 214 2.81 -4.16 -16.24
C GLY A 214 1.41 -3.63 -15.96
N ASN A 215 0.75 -4.24 -15.02
CA ASN A 215 -0.55 -3.80 -14.51
C ASN A 215 -0.74 -4.14 -13.03
N ASP A 216 0.35 -4.15 -12.29
CA ASP A 216 0.34 -4.41 -10.86
C ASP A 216 -0.64 -3.48 -10.12
N GLY A 217 -1.22 -3.96 -9.04
CA GLY A 217 -1.98 -3.08 -8.15
C GLY A 217 -1.06 -2.06 -7.48
N ILE A 218 -0.01 -2.55 -6.79
CA ILE A 218 1.04 -1.73 -6.16
C ILE A 218 2.41 -2.35 -6.47
N GLU A 219 3.33 -1.57 -7.00
CA GLU A 219 4.67 -2.02 -7.34
C GLU A 219 5.74 -1.19 -6.63
N ILE A 220 6.51 -1.82 -5.72
CA ILE A 220 7.64 -1.22 -5.00
C ILE A 220 8.94 -1.59 -5.71
N LYS A 221 9.52 -0.62 -6.42
CA LYS A 221 10.68 -0.82 -7.29
C LYS A 221 11.99 -1.04 -6.54
N PHE A 222 12.96 -1.55 -7.29
CA PHE A 222 14.29 -1.90 -6.80
C PHE A 222 14.95 -0.75 -6.01
N GLY A 223 15.53 -1.10 -4.87
CA GLY A 223 16.22 -0.18 -3.98
C GLY A 223 15.33 0.59 -3.01
N SER A 224 14.00 0.61 -3.21
CA SER A 224 13.06 1.24 -2.28
C SER A 224 12.88 0.39 -1.01
N TYR A 225 12.82 1.03 0.17
CA TYR A 225 12.79 0.34 1.47
C TYR A 225 12.08 1.13 2.57
N GLY A 226 11.77 0.44 3.67
CA GLY A 226 11.08 1.04 4.81
C GLY A 226 9.60 1.33 4.54
N ASN A 227 9.06 0.84 3.42
CA ASN A 227 7.69 1.08 3.04
C ASN A 227 6.76 0.04 3.69
N ILE A 228 5.56 0.47 4.05
CA ILE A 228 4.50 -0.37 4.61
C ILE A 228 3.30 -0.32 3.67
N VAL A 229 2.90 -1.48 3.15
CA VAL A 229 1.71 -1.68 2.31
C VAL A 229 0.70 -2.48 3.12
N ARG A 230 -0.33 -1.83 3.65
CA ARG A 230 -1.26 -2.52 4.55
C ARG A 230 -2.72 -2.17 4.34
N ASP A 231 -3.58 -3.13 4.69
CA ASP A 231 -5.03 -2.96 4.69
C ASP A 231 -5.62 -2.53 3.35
N ASN A 232 -4.90 -2.73 2.23
CA ASN A 232 -5.41 -2.42 0.91
C ASN A 232 -6.30 -3.56 0.41
N VAL A 233 -7.31 -3.20 -0.38
CA VAL A 233 -8.17 -4.10 -1.13
C VAL A 233 -7.79 -3.99 -2.60
N ILE A 234 -7.33 -5.10 -3.19
CA ILE A 234 -6.78 -5.12 -4.55
C ILE A 234 -7.41 -6.27 -5.33
N HIS A 235 -8.02 -5.98 -6.48
CA HIS A 235 -8.56 -7.02 -7.32
C HIS A 235 -8.61 -6.64 -8.81
N ASP A 236 -8.87 -7.65 -9.66
CA ASP A 236 -8.96 -7.48 -11.11
C ASP A 236 -7.73 -6.78 -11.71
N THR A 237 -6.53 -7.22 -11.28
CA THR A 237 -5.25 -6.80 -11.85
C THR A 237 -4.75 -7.75 -12.95
N ASN A 238 -5.56 -8.72 -13.35
CA ASN A 238 -5.23 -9.71 -14.41
C ASN A 238 -5.77 -9.34 -15.79
N ILE A 239 -6.19 -8.08 -16.00
CA ILE A 239 -6.81 -7.65 -17.25
C ILE A 239 -5.74 -7.33 -18.30
N GLY A 240 -5.68 -8.15 -19.35
CA GLY A 240 -4.76 -8.00 -20.47
C GLY A 240 -3.39 -8.63 -20.25
N THR A 241 -2.82 -8.56 -19.06
CA THR A 241 -1.61 -9.25 -18.60
C THR A 241 -1.84 -9.88 -17.23
N LYS A 242 -0.91 -10.73 -16.77
CA LYS A 242 -1.06 -11.50 -15.53
C LYS A 242 -0.03 -11.06 -14.50
N TYR A 243 -0.02 -9.77 -14.17
CA TYR A 243 0.87 -9.19 -13.18
C TYR A 243 0.28 -9.26 -11.76
N PRO A 244 1.11 -9.11 -10.73
CA PRO A 244 0.67 -9.27 -9.34
C PRO A 244 -0.23 -8.14 -8.82
N GLY A 245 -1.01 -8.48 -7.78
CA GLY A 245 -1.69 -7.46 -6.98
C GLY A 245 -0.69 -6.56 -6.26
N ILE A 246 0.36 -7.14 -5.66
CA ILE A 246 1.47 -6.39 -5.05
C ILE A 246 2.80 -6.98 -5.48
N PHE A 247 3.73 -6.13 -5.95
CA PHE A 247 5.09 -6.54 -6.26
C PHE A 247 6.12 -5.77 -5.42
N VAL A 248 7.03 -6.51 -4.75
CA VAL A 248 8.14 -5.94 -3.97
C VAL A 248 9.46 -6.46 -4.49
N TYR A 249 10.27 -5.60 -5.09
CA TYR A 249 11.61 -5.94 -5.55
C TYR A 249 12.60 -6.06 -4.39
N GLY A 250 12.55 -5.14 -3.41
CA GLY A 250 13.51 -5.06 -2.32
C GLY A 250 14.88 -4.56 -2.79
N GLY A 251 15.95 -5.05 -2.16
CA GLY A 251 17.34 -4.68 -2.51
C GLY A 251 17.79 -3.33 -1.99
N GLY A 252 17.01 -2.68 -1.13
CA GLY A 252 17.34 -1.42 -0.47
C GLY A 252 18.15 -1.60 0.83
N LYS A 253 18.21 -0.54 1.62
CA LYS A 253 18.92 -0.52 2.91
C LYS A 253 18.07 -0.97 4.10
N GLY A 254 16.81 -1.34 3.86
CA GLY A 254 15.86 -1.76 4.89
C GLY A 254 14.79 -2.68 4.31
N VAL A 255 13.86 -3.09 5.16
CA VAL A 255 12.82 -4.07 4.86
C VAL A 255 11.52 -3.35 4.50
N ASN A 256 10.79 -3.87 3.49
CA ASN A 256 9.42 -3.49 3.21
C ASN A 256 8.45 -4.45 3.90
N ILE A 257 7.28 -3.95 4.31
CA ILE A 257 6.25 -4.76 4.98
C ILE A 257 4.99 -4.75 4.12
N VAL A 258 4.43 -5.94 3.86
CA VAL A 258 3.15 -6.12 3.18
C VAL A 258 2.23 -6.90 4.12
N GLU A 259 1.22 -6.24 4.69
CA GLU A 259 0.41 -6.84 5.75
C GLU A 259 -1.08 -6.50 5.66
N GLY A 260 -1.93 -7.45 6.03
CA GLY A 260 -3.36 -7.19 6.17
C GLY A 260 -4.10 -6.85 4.88
N ASN A 261 -3.50 -7.10 3.71
CA ASN A 261 -4.13 -6.82 2.42
C ASN A 261 -5.05 -7.97 1.99
N ALA A 262 -6.15 -7.66 1.31
CA ALA A 262 -7.01 -8.61 0.64
C ALA A 262 -6.81 -8.51 -0.88
N ILE A 263 -6.44 -9.62 -1.53
CA ILE A 263 -6.06 -9.64 -2.95
C ILE A 263 -6.76 -10.80 -3.65
N TRP A 264 -7.45 -10.54 -4.75
CA TRP A 264 -8.08 -11.57 -5.58
C TRP A 264 -8.19 -11.18 -7.05
N ASN A 265 -8.44 -12.14 -7.93
CA ASN A 265 -8.50 -11.93 -9.38
C ASN A 265 -7.26 -11.16 -9.90
N ALA A 266 -6.10 -11.40 -9.31
CA ALA A 266 -4.83 -10.91 -9.81
C ALA A 266 -4.17 -11.94 -10.72
N GLY A 267 -3.11 -11.60 -11.42
CA GLY A 267 -2.26 -12.58 -12.09
C GLY A 267 -1.57 -13.44 -11.04
N GLU A 268 -0.74 -12.80 -10.23
CA GLU A 268 -0.23 -13.32 -8.97
C GLU A 268 -0.77 -12.46 -7.83
N GLY A 269 -0.96 -13.03 -6.64
CA GLY A 269 -1.39 -12.24 -5.49
C GLY A 269 -0.29 -11.29 -5.04
N ILE A 270 0.83 -11.85 -4.55
CA ILE A 270 2.02 -11.09 -4.15
C ILE A 270 3.25 -11.71 -4.81
N GLN A 271 4.04 -10.88 -5.50
CA GLN A 271 5.39 -11.22 -5.92
C GLN A 271 6.40 -10.49 -5.03
N VAL A 272 7.40 -11.22 -4.53
CA VAL A 272 8.44 -10.67 -3.67
C VAL A 272 9.80 -11.25 -4.05
N VAL A 273 10.84 -10.41 -4.06
CA VAL A 273 12.19 -10.87 -4.38
C VAL A 273 13.10 -10.80 -3.17
N SER A 274 13.23 -9.66 -2.49
CA SER A 274 14.13 -9.55 -1.33
C SER A 274 13.69 -8.50 -0.29
N ASP A 275 14.28 -8.61 0.90
CA ASP A 275 14.17 -7.64 1.99
C ASP A 275 12.72 -7.24 2.29
N ALA A 276 11.87 -8.25 2.58
CA ALA A 276 10.44 -8.03 2.83
C ALA A 276 9.85 -8.96 3.90
N ILE A 277 8.81 -8.46 4.56
CA ILE A 277 7.94 -9.23 5.46
C ILE A 277 6.54 -9.23 4.86
N ILE A 278 6.02 -10.40 4.52
CA ILE A 278 4.69 -10.64 3.96
C ILE A 278 3.87 -11.36 5.02
N ARG A 279 2.90 -10.68 5.63
CA ARG A 279 2.17 -11.26 6.76
C ARG A 279 0.70 -10.88 6.82
N ASN A 280 -0.11 -11.76 7.38
CA ASN A 280 -1.54 -11.54 7.60
C ASN A 280 -2.30 -11.13 6.33
N ASN A 281 -1.84 -11.47 5.12
CA ASN A 281 -2.58 -11.18 3.89
C ASN A 281 -3.55 -12.32 3.58
N ILE A 282 -4.65 -11.99 2.93
CA ILE A 282 -5.63 -12.95 2.40
C ILE A 282 -5.59 -12.86 0.88
N ILE A 283 -5.26 -13.98 0.22
CA ILE A 283 -5.02 -14.04 -1.21
C ILE A 283 -5.80 -15.22 -1.80
N PHE A 284 -6.66 -14.95 -2.78
CA PHE A 284 -7.46 -16.01 -3.37
C PHE A 284 -7.81 -15.75 -4.84
N ASN A 285 -8.15 -16.82 -5.55
CA ASN A 285 -8.64 -16.78 -6.92
C ASN A 285 -7.74 -15.99 -7.90
N CYS A 286 -6.41 -16.01 -7.70
CA CYS A 286 -5.47 -15.49 -8.68
C CYS A 286 -5.41 -16.40 -9.90
N SER A 287 -5.08 -15.86 -11.08
CA SER A 287 -5.05 -16.65 -12.30
C SER A 287 -3.80 -17.51 -12.45
N GLU A 288 -2.74 -17.28 -11.65
CA GLU A 288 -1.50 -18.06 -11.67
C GLU A 288 -1.04 -18.50 -10.27
N THR A 289 -0.62 -17.59 -9.41
CA THR A 289 0.01 -17.93 -8.12
C THR A 289 -0.47 -17.01 -6.99
N GLY A 290 -0.69 -17.56 -5.82
CA GLY A 290 -0.99 -16.75 -4.63
C GLY A 290 0.21 -15.91 -4.20
N ILE A 291 1.35 -16.56 -3.85
CA ILE A 291 2.60 -15.85 -3.54
C ILE A 291 3.76 -16.43 -4.35
N THR A 292 4.46 -15.58 -5.08
CA THR A 292 5.72 -15.89 -5.76
C THR A 292 6.89 -15.26 -5.01
N ALA A 293 7.87 -16.08 -4.60
CA ALA A 293 9.14 -15.62 -4.06
C ALA A 293 10.28 -16.26 -4.87
N ALA A 294 10.74 -15.53 -5.89
CA ALA A 294 11.69 -16.01 -6.88
C ALA A 294 12.60 -14.87 -7.38
N PRO A 295 13.77 -15.18 -7.96
CA PRO A 295 14.63 -14.18 -8.58
C PRO A 295 13.92 -13.40 -9.68
N HIS A 296 14.30 -12.15 -9.85
CA HIS A 296 13.86 -11.27 -10.93
C HIS A 296 15.09 -10.69 -11.65
N ALA A 297 14.93 -10.26 -12.90
CA ALA A 297 16.05 -9.72 -13.69
C ALA A 297 16.78 -8.54 -13.00
N ALA A 298 16.04 -7.68 -12.31
CA ALA A 298 16.60 -6.55 -11.55
C ALA A 298 17.21 -6.98 -10.20
N VAL A 299 16.78 -8.14 -9.62
CA VAL A 299 17.26 -8.68 -8.34
C VAL A 299 17.45 -10.19 -8.51
N PRO A 300 18.62 -10.63 -8.96
CA PRO A 300 18.83 -12.01 -9.45
C PRO A 300 18.88 -13.09 -8.36
N TYR A 301 18.72 -12.72 -7.09
CA TYR A 301 18.67 -13.65 -5.96
C TYR A 301 17.73 -13.13 -4.88
N VAL A 302 17.00 -14.05 -4.28
CA VAL A 302 16.12 -13.77 -3.14
C VAL A 302 16.91 -13.79 -1.83
N ARG A 303 16.56 -12.91 -0.91
CA ARG A 303 17.16 -12.90 0.44
C ARG A 303 16.24 -12.21 1.44
N ASN A 304 16.38 -12.59 2.70
CA ASN A 304 15.75 -11.90 3.83
C ASN A 304 14.24 -11.65 3.61
N VAL A 305 13.51 -12.69 3.18
CA VAL A 305 12.05 -12.64 3.01
C VAL A 305 11.40 -13.51 4.07
N LYS A 306 10.44 -12.94 4.79
CA LYS A 306 9.59 -13.62 5.76
C LYS A 306 8.15 -13.63 5.26
N ILE A 307 7.58 -14.81 5.07
CA ILE A 307 6.20 -15.02 4.65
C ILE A 307 5.52 -15.78 5.80
N VAL A 308 4.73 -15.07 6.59
CA VAL A 308 4.19 -15.63 7.83
C VAL A 308 2.72 -15.28 8.04
N ASN A 309 1.95 -16.22 8.58
CA ASN A 309 0.53 -16.02 8.91
C ASN A 309 -0.32 -15.46 7.76
N ASN A 310 -0.10 -15.87 6.50
CA ASN A 310 -0.97 -15.54 5.39
C ASN A 310 -2.01 -16.66 5.17
N THR A 311 -3.17 -16.29 4.63
CA THR A 311 -4.20 -17.22 4.17
C THR A 311 -4.29 -17.16 2.65
N ILE A 312 -3.99 -18.27 1.98
CA ILE A 312 -3.83 -18.39 0.52
C ILE A 312 -4.77 -19.49 0.03
N VAL A 313 -5.78 -19.14 -0.77
CA VAL A 313 -6.90 -20.04 -1.07
C VAL A 313 -7.23 -20.05 -2.56
N ASP A 314 -7.59 -21.20 -3.11
CA ASP A 314 -8.15 -21.38 -4.46
C ASP A 314 -7.33 -20.71 -5.58
N ASN A 315 -6.00 -20.87 -5.55
CA ASN A 315 -5.12 -20.47 -6.64
C ASN A 315 -4.65 -21.70 -7.43
N PRO A 316 -4.36 -21.59 -8.74
CA PRO A 316 -3.75 -22.68 -9.52
C PRO A 316 -2.42 -23.14 -8.94
N ARG A 317 -1.72 -22.20 -8.27
CA ARG A 317 -0.55 -22.43 -7.42
C ARG A 317 -0.66 -21.54 -6.18
N GLY A 318 -0.61 -22.17 -4.99
CA GLY A 318 -0.64 -21.40 -3.74
C GLY A 318 0.64 -20.59 -3.57
N VAL A 319 1.79 -21.27 -3.55
CA VAL A 319 3.10 -20.62 -3.34
C VAL A 319 4.13 -21.18 -4.33
N PHE A 320 4.98 -20.28 -4.84
CA PHE A 320 6.07 -20.59 -5.76
C PHE A 320 7.41 -20.08 -5.22
N PHE A 321 8.33 -20.98 -4.90
CA PHE A 321 9.66 -20.66 -4.36
C PHE A 321 10.77 -21.11 -5.32
N ARG A 322 11.77 -20.22 -5.54
CA ARG A 322 13.05 -20.54 -6.20
C ARG A 322 14.17 -19.95 -5.35
N TRP A 323 14.61 -20.73 -4.35
CA TRP A 323 15.49 -20.29 -3.26
C TRP A 323 16.87 -20.97 -3.27
N GLU A 324 17.33 -21.46 -4.41
CA GLU A 324 18.59 -22.20 -4.56
C GLU A 324 19.82 -21.42 -4.07
N LYS A 325 19.74 -20.08 -4.09
CA LYS A 325 20.81 -19.18 -3.63
C LYS A 325 20.29 -18.19 -2.59
N ALA A 326 19.17 -18.51 -1.96
CA ALA A 326 18.55 -17.62 -0.99
C ALA A 326 19.22 -17.67 0.37
N ASP A 327 19.12 -16.59 1.12
CA ASP A 327 19.57 -16.45 2.50
C ASP A 327 18.52 -15.74 3.35
N GLY A 328 18.39 -16.14 4.63
CA GLY A 328 17.48 -15.52 5.59
C GLY A 328 15.99 -15.69 5.27
N MET A 329 15.61 -16.79 4.60
CA MET A 329 14.23 -17.06 4.19
C MET A 329 13.44 -17.75 5.30
N ILE A 330 12.21 -17.27 5.53
CA ILE A 330 11.27 -17.84 6.51
C ILE A 330 9.90 -18.01 5.84
N PHE A 331 9.32 -19.22 6.00
CA PHE A 331 7.95 -19.52 5.63
C PHE A 331 7.27 -20.26 6.79
N ALA A 332 6.40 -19.58 7.55
CA ALA A 332 5.83 -20.14 8.76
C ALA A 332 4.38 -19.70 9.01
N ASN A 333 3.61 -20.56 9.66
CA ASN A 333 2.23 -20.29 10.09
C ASN A 333 1.27 -19.90 8.94
N ASN A 334 1.55 -20.31 7.71
CA ASN A 334 0.67 -19.99 6.59
C ASN A 334 -0.40 -21.08 6.41
N ALA A 335 -1.64 -20.65 6.08
CA ALA A 335 -2.73 -21.51 5.66
C ALA A 335 -2.81 -21.49 4.12
N VAL A 336 -2.46 -22.61 3.45
CA VAL A 336 -2.43 -22.69 1.97
C VAL A 336 -3.38 -23.77 1.48
N TYR A 337 -4.53 -23.37 0.99
CA TYR A 337 -5.63 -24.25 0.58
C TYR A 337 -5.92 -24.12 -0.91
N CYS A 338 -5.30 -25.01 -1.70
CA CYS A 338 -5.50 -25.09 -3.17
C CYS A 338 -5.90 -26.52 -3.55
N PRO A 339 -7.09 -27.01 -3.11
CA PRO A 339 -7.51 -28.37 -3.37
C PRO A 339 -7.62 -28.65 -4.88
N GLY A 340 -7.11 -29.78 -5.31
CA GLY A 340 -7.04 -30.13 -6.74
C GLY A 340 -5.95 -29.43 -7.56
N SER A 341 -5.24 -28.49 -6.94
CA SER A 341 -4.17 -27.67 -7.54
C SER A 341 -2.84 -27.85 -6.78
N THR A 342 -1.82 -27.07 -7.13
CA THR A 342 -0.51 -27.11 -6.43
C THR A 342 -0.52 -26.10 -5.28
N ALA A 343 -0.52 -26.58 -4.04
CA ALA A 343 -0.42 -25.71 -2.87
C ALA A 343 1.00 -25.13 -2.73
N ILE A 344 2.03 -25.99 -2.84
CA ILE A 344 3.45 -25.60 -2.72
C ILE A 344 4.21 -26.08 -3.94
N ASP A 345 4.96 -25.19 -4.58
CA ASP A 345 5.96 -25.49 -5.63
C ASP A 345 7.28 -24.86 -5.22
N ALA A 346 8.17 -25.68 -4.63
CA ALA A 346 9.37 -25.21 -3.97
C ALA A 346 10.64 -25.84 -4.55
N ALA A 347 11.68 -25.02 -4.74
CA ALA A 347 13.03 -25.47 -5.04
C ALA A 347 14.05 -24.66 -4.24
N GLY A 348 15.17 -25.30 -3.85
CA GLY A 348 16.27 -24.66 -3.15
C GLY A 348 16.00 -24.28 -1.69
N ILE A 349 15.06 -24.96 -1.04
CA ILE A 349 14.56 -24.58 0.29
C ILE A 349 15.42 -25.07 1.47
N SER A 350 16.48 -25.82 1.25
CA SER A 350 17.28 -26.51 2.29
C SER A 350 17.93 -25.57 3.32
N ASN A 351 18.20 -24.31 2.97
CA ASN A 351 18.82 -23.31 3.85
C ASN A 351 17.80 -22.32 4.43
N SER A 352 16.54 -22.68 4.40
CA SER A 352 15.44 -21.80 4.82
C SER A 352 14.75 -22.37 6.05
N ARG A 353 14.03 -21.51 6.78
CA ARG A 353 13.27 -21.92 7.98
C ARG A 353 11.79 -22.05 7.62
N PHE A 354 11.26 -23.22 7.92
CA PHE A 354 9.84 -23.54 7.74
C PHE A 354 9.26 -24.04 9.07
N SER A 355 8.04 -23.63 9.41
CA SER A 355 7.35 -24.11 10.61
C SER A 355 5.86 -23.94 10.49
N ALA A 356 5.10 -24.93 10.94
CA ALA A 356 3.66 -24.87 11.15
C ALA A 356 2.84 -24.33 9.96
N ASN A 357 3.21 -24.70 8.71
CA ASN A 357 2.41 -24.35 7.53
C ASN A 357 1.36 -25.42 7.26
N TYR A 358 0.08 -25.06 7.29
CA TYR A 358 -1.03 -25.97 7.05
C TYR A 358 -1.46 -25.91 5.59
N VAL A 359 -1.40 -27.05 4.89
CA VAL A 359 -1.57 -27.10 3.45
C VAL A 359 -2.61 -28.12 3.01
N ALA A 360 -3.41 -27.76 2.01
CA ALA A 360 -4.30 -28.65 1.28
C ALA A 360 -4.07 -28.48 -0.22
N GLY A 361 -3.65 -29.53 -0.89
CA GLY A 361 -3.28 -29.52 -2.30
C GLY A 361 -1.95 -30.24 -2.55
N ARG A 362 -1.50 -30.28 -3.80
CA ARG A 362 -0.25 -30.98 -4.17
C ARG A 362 0.98 -30.18 -3.74
N LEU A 363 1.99 -30.88 -3.23
CA LEU A 363 3.30 -30.32 -2.92
C LEU A 363 4.31 -30.80 -3.98
N ILE A 364 5.15 -29.88 -4.46
CA ILE A 364 6.28 -30.13 -5.35
C ILE A 364 7.53 -29.61 -4.64
N GLY A 365 8.56 -30.46 -4.48
CA GLY A 365 9.79 -30.13 -3.78
C GLY A 365 9.66 -30.02 -2.25
N ALA A 366 8.53 -30.45 -1.69
CA ALA A 366 8.23 -30.51 -0.27
C ALA A 366 7.31 -31.70 0.03
N THR A 367 7.20 -32.09 1.29
CA THR A 367 6.33 -33.19 1.76
C THR A 367 5.65 -32.80 3.06
N ILE A 368 4.50 -33.39 3.34
CA ILE A 368 3.86 -33.31 4.66
C ILE A 368 4.73 -34.11 5.66
N ASP A 369 5.20 -33.43 6.66
CA ASP A 369 6.06 -34.00 7.72
C ASP A 369 5.51 -33.78 9.15
N GLY A 370 4.39 -33.05 9.26
CA GLY A 370 3.71 -32.71 10.51
C GLY A 370 4.36 -31.59 11.33
N ALA A 371 5.43 -30.98 10.83
CA ALA A 371 6.13 -29.89 11.51
C ALA A 371 6.38 -28.68 10.57
N THR A 372 6.98 -28.93 9.43
CA THR A 372 7.26 -27.91 8.39
C THR A 372 6.00 -27.61 7.57
N PHE A 373 5.43 -28.69 7.03
CA PHE A 373 4.16 -28.72 6.33
C PHE A 373 3.23 -29.73 6.98
N CYS A 374 2.12 -29.23 7.49
CA CYS A 374 1.08 -30.01 8.16
C CYS A 374 -0.10 -30.23 7.23
N ASP A 375 -0.83 -31.34 7.41
CA ASP A 375 -2.06 -31.58 6.67
C ASP A 375 -3.12 -30.57 7.11
N GLY A 376 -3.61 -29.74 6.16
CA GLY A 376 -4.65 -28.74 6.39
C GLY A 376 -6.05 -29.32 6.40
N GLY A 377 -6.24 -30.58 6.00
CA GLY A 377 -7.55 -31.19 5.82
C GLY A 377 -8.32 -30.57 4.64
N THR A 378 -9.61 -30.36 4.79
CA THR A 378 -10.46 -29.77 3.76
C THR A 378 -10.71 -28.28 4.00
N ILE A 379 -10.94 -27.51 2.94
CA ILE A 379 -11.26 -26.09 3.02
C ILE A 379 -12.50 -25.81 3.88
N ASP A 380 -13.55 -26.65 3.78
CA ASP A 380 -14.79 -26.53 4.55
C ASP A 380 -14.62 -26.90 6.03
N ALA A 381 -13.59 -27.68 6.39
CA ALA A 381 -13.26 -27.95 7.76
C ALA A 381 -12.40 -26.83 8.36
N ALA A 382 -11.62 -26.14 7.54
CA ALA A 382 -10.72 -25.09 7.96
C ALA A 382 -11.44 -23.76 8.19
N PHE A 383 -12.34 -23.36 7.30
CA PHE A 383 -12.92 -22.02 7.25
C PHE A 383 -14.45 -22.01 7.41
N SER A 384 -14.97 -20.90 7.92
CA SER A 384 -16.38 -20.75 8.29
C SER A 384 -17.32 -20.74 7.08
N ASN A 385 -16.97 -20.04 6.01
CA ASN A 385 -17.75 -20.03 4.75
C ASN A 385 -16.86 -19.64 3.57
N PRO A 386 -16.02 -20.55 3.07
CA PRO A 386 -15.06 -20.24 2.00
C PRO A 386 -15.73 -19.88 0.67
N SER A 387 -16.94 -20.37 0.40
CA SER A 387 -17.70 -20.02 -0.81
C SER A 387 -18.12 -18.55 -0.88
N GLU A 388 -18.20 -17.87 0.26
CA GLU A 388 -18.48 -16.45 0.40
C GLU A 388 -17.20 -15.67 0.81
N HIS A 389 -16.02 -16.25 0.56
CA HIS A 389 -14.73 -15.67 0.90
C HIS A 389 -14.54 -15.33 2.38
N ASN A 390 -15.31 -15.98 3.26
CA ASN A 390 -15.14 -15.88 4.71
C ASN A 390 -14.16 -16.95 5.20
N TYR A 391 -12.88 -16.57 5.22
CA TYR A 391 -11.78 -17.43 5.66
C TYR A 391 -11.49 -17.32 7.16
N TRP A 392 -12.48 -16.94 7.95
CA TRP A 392 -12.43 -17.01 9.41
C TRP A 392 -12.28 -18.46 9.85
N PRO A 393 -11.35 -18.81 10.76
CA PRO A 393 -11.20 -20.20 11.21
C PRO A 393 -12.49 -20.76 11.77
N LYS A 394 -12.85 -21.95 11.34
CA LYS A 394 -14.03 -22.65 11.84
C LYS A 394 -13.71 -23.26 13.21
N PRO A 395 -14.61 -23.24 14.20
CA PRO A 395 -14.41 -23.94 15.47
C PRO A 395 -14.04 -25.41 15.25
N GLY A 396 -12.94 -25.84 15.83
CA GLY A 396 -12.35 -27.19 15.64
C GLY A 396 -11.48 -27.36 14.40
N SER A 397 -11.20 -26.26 13.66
CA SER A 397 -10.23 -26.25 12.59
C SER A 397 -8.84 -26.59 13.08
N VAL A 398 -8.05 -27.27 12.24
CA VAL A 398 -6.63 -27.54 12.50
C VAL A 398 -5.76 -26.30 12.49
N LEU A 399 -6.30 -25.13 12.11
CA LEU A 399 -5.59 -23.85 12.12
C LEU A 399 -5.54 -23.22 13.51
N ILE A 400 -6.45 -23.62 14.41
CA ILE A 400 -6.60 -23.01 15.74
C ILE A 400 -5.56 -23.58 16.69
N ASP A 401 -4.89 -22.72 17.45
CA ASP A 401 -3.91 -23.07 18.50
C ASP A 401 -2.66 -23.82 18.00
N ASN A 402 -2.35 -23.74 16.72
CA ASN A 402 -1.27 -24.54 16.10
C ASN A 402 -0.17 -23.73 15.40
N ALA A 403 -0.13 -22.39 15.58
CA ALA A 403 0.95 -21.59 15.05
C ALA A 403 2.21 -21.68 15.92
N ASP A 404 3.36 -21.61 15.26
CA ASP A 404 4.66 -21.47 15.93
C ASP A 404 4.81 -20.03 16.47
N PRO A 405 4.89 -19.83 17.80
CA PRO A 405 4.93 -18.50 18.40
C PRO A 405 6.17 -17.68 18.05
N ASP A 406 7.28 -18.34 17.64
CA ASP A 406 8.52 -17.66 17.27
C ASP A 406 8.39 -16.82 15.98
N PHE A 407 7.36 -17.08 15.17
CA PHE A 407 7.16 -16.42 13.87
C PHE A 407 5.87 -15.61 13.79
N ALA A 408 4.94 -15.80 14.72
CA ALA A 408 3.64 -15.13 14.65
C ALA A 408 3.75 -13.61 14.87
N PRO A 409 3.10 -12.79 14.03
CA PRO A 409 3.02 -11.36 14.26
C PRO A 409 2.12 -11.04 15.46
N GLU A 410 2.32 -9.88 16.08
CA GLU A 410 1.56 -9.46 17.27
C GLU A 410 0.06 -9.29 16.97
N MET A 411 -0.28 -8.79 15.80
CA MET A 411 -1.66 -8.54 15.36
C MET A 411 -2.05 -9.49 14.23
N ASP A 412 -3.34 -9.75 14.08
CA ASP A 412 -3.93 -10.48 12.97
C ASP A 412 -4.42 -9.57 11.83
N PHE A 413 -5.12 -10.12 10.84
CA PHE A 413 -5.70 -9.39 9.72
C PHE A 413 -6.74 -8.33 10.13
N ASN A 414 -7.45 -8.56 11.23
CA ASN A 414 -8.45 -7.62 11.77
C ASN A 414 -7.85 -6.61 12.76
N HIS A 415 -6.53 -6.62 12.95
CA HIS A 415 -5.84 -5.89 14.02
C HIS A 415 -6.22 -6.36 15.43
N THR A 416 -6.67 -7.61 15.56
CA THR A 416 -6.83 -8.26 16.85
C THR A 416 -5.45 -8.69 17.36
N LYS A 417 -5.18 -8.44 18.63
CA LYS A 417 -3.94 -8.89 19.24
C LYS A 417 -3.97 -10.40 19.43
N ARG A 418 -3.00 -11.10 18.86
CA ARG A 418 -2.87 -12.55 19.01
C ARG A 418 -2.54 -12.94 20.46
N LYS A 419 -3.15 -14.03 20.93
CA LYS A 419 -2.97 -14.54 22.30
C LYS A 419 -2.65 -16.03 22.27
N PRO A 420 -1.56 -16.46 22.94
CA PRO A 420 -1.22 -17.89 22.99
C PRO A 420 -2.33 -18.77 23.65
N PRO A 421 -2.57 -19.99 23.10
CA PRO A 421 -1.89 -20.52 21.92
C PRO A 421 -2.37 -19.84 20.63
N LEU A 422 -1.51 -19.69 19.61
CA LEU A 422 -1.71 -18.82 18.45
C LEU A 422 -2.27 -19.59 17.25
N ASP A 423 -3.01 -18.92 16.39
CA ASP A 423 -3.62 -19.50 15.20
C ASP A 423 -2.74 -19.37 13.95
N VAL A 424 -2.87 -20.34 13.07
CA VAL A 424 -2.27 -20.37 11.74
C VAL A 424 -3.13 -19.56 10.75
N GLY A 425 -2.47 -18.87 9.82
CA GLY A 425 -3.16 -18.02 8.84
C GLY A 425 -3.37 -16.58 9.29
N ALA A 426 -4.15 -15.85 8.52
CA ALA A 426 -4.30 -14.41 8.66
C ALA A 426 -5.12 -13.97 9.89
N TYR A 427 -5.96 -14.82 10.42
CA TYR A 427 -6.85 -14.51 11.54
C TYR A 427 -6.42 -15.15 12.85
N GLU A 428 -6.90 -14.58 13.95
CA GLU A 428 -6.84 -15.13 15.31
C GLU A 428 -8.25 -15.32 15.85
N LEU A 429 -8.64 -16.56 16.14
CA LEU A 429 -9.95 -16.90 16.71
C LEU A 429 -9.88 -16.71 18.23
N GLU A 430 -10.40 -15.61 18.76
CA GLU A 430 -10.53 -15.48 20.22
C GLU A 430 -11.69 -16.39 20.72
N SER A 431 -12.84 -15.83 20.99
CA SER A 431 -14.02 -16.58 21.45
C SER A 431 -15.20 -16.52 20.47
N ASN A 432 -15.03 -15.80 19.37
CA ASN A 432 -16.10 -15.54 18.42
C ASN A 432 -16.19 -16.65 17.37
N THR A 433 -17.36 -17.25 17.21
CA THR A 433 -17.61 -18.21 16.14
C THR A 433 -17.80 -17.57 14.77
N THR A 434 -17.95 -16.25 14.72
CA THR A 434 -18.11 -15.45 13.50
C THR A 434 -17.04 -14.39 13.45
N ASN A 435 -16.57 -14.06 12.24
CA ASN A 435 -15.58 -12.99 12.04
C ASN A 435 -16.11 -11.65 12.58
N PRO A 436 -15.50 -11.06 13.62
CA PRO A 436 -15.95 -9.79 14.19
C PRO A 436 -15.46 -8.58 13.40
N GLY A 437 -14.58 -8.79 12.42
CA GLY A 437 -13.94 -7.72 11.65
C GLY A 437 -14.53 -7.55 10.26
N TRP A 438 -13.76 -6.92 9.40
CA TRP A 438 -14.16 -6.66 8.03
C TRP A 438 -14.32 -7.95 7.21
N LEU A 439 -15.50 -8.11 6.60
CA LEU A 439 -15.76 -9.18 5.64
C LEU A 439 -15.25 -8.79 4.27
N ILE A 440 -14.59 -9.73 3.58
CA ILE A 440 -13.97 -9.47 2.28
C ILE A 440 -15.05 -9.12 1.25
N LYS A 441 -14.94 -7.94 0.69
CA LYS A 441 -15.82 -7.40 -0.35
C LYS A 441 -15.15 -6.28 -1.10
N GLU A 442 -15.70 -5.89 -2.22
CA GLU A 442 -15.30 -4.68 -2.95
C GLU A 442 -15.46 -3.42 -2.10
N GLY A 443 -14.56 -2.47 -2.30
CA GLY A 443 -14.50 -1.21 -1.57
C GLY A 443 -13.35 -1.12 -0.57
N LEU A 444 -13.29 -0.02 0.13
CA LEU A 444 -12.26 0.22 1.16
C LEU A 444 -12.43 -0.74 2.34
N LYS A 445 -11.32 -1.29 2.82
CA LYS A 445 -11.28 -2.03 4.10
C LYS A 445 -11.48 -1.04 5.25
N ARG A 446 -12.71 -0.92 5.70
CA ARG A 446 -13.04 -0.05 6.85
C ARG A 446 -13.12 -0.88 8.11
N LYS A 447 -12.52 -0.39 9.20
CA LYS A 447 -12.75 -0.95 10.53
C LYS A 447 -14.25 -0.80 10.85
N GLN A 448 -14.87 -1.90 11.24
CA GLN A 448 -16.26 -1.90 11.73
C GLN A 448 -16.33 -1.35 13.14
#